data_dce70c01c83bad9f68dad0bebdab3d55
#
_entry.id   dce70c01c83bad9f68dad0bebdab3d55
#
_cell.length_a   1.000
_cell.length_b   1.000
_cell.length_c   1.000
_cell.angle_alpha   90.00
_cell.angle_beta   90.00
_cell.angle_gamma   90.00
#
_symmetry.space_group_name_H-M   'P 1'
#
loop_
_entity.id
_entity.type
_entity.pdbx_description
1 polymer ?
#
loop_
_entity_poly.entity_id
_entity_poly.type
_entity_poly.pdbx_seq_one_letter_code
_entity_poly.pdbx_strand_id
1 'polypeptide(L)'
;MNMRLTSVALLLSSVFAASVYSTTTVASEPNAAELTAQVESKVIAWRRDLHQHPELSNREFRTSKVIEKHLKSLGLEVQTGIAHTGVVAILKGGKPGPLIGLRADMDALPVTEVVDLPFASKATDTYRNQTVGVMHACGHDTHVAMLMGVAENLVKVKDSLAGDVMFIFQPAEEGAQGGAELMLKQGLFAKRKPEQVFGMHVTSSMPTGMIGLRSGPAMASEDSFTIKVTGKQTHGSRPWSGVDPIVASAQIINSVQTIISRQVDITKAPAVVSFGAINGGIRSNIIPDEVELIGTIRTFDQDMRADIKVKLAEVAANAAKTVGATAVTVIQPGYPVTVNNPELVSKMRPVIASVVGDNMLIEPGLITGAEDFSYYALETPGMFFFLGVTPADQDINNVASNHSPAFYVDESALKVGVQTMTQIALTALSAAQ
;
A
#
# COMPACT_ATOMS: atom_id res chain seq x y z
N MET A 1 -76.94 -61.31 56.59
CA MET A 1 -77.09 -60.90 55.17
C MET A 1 -75.87 -60.02 54.88
N ASN A 2 -74.83 -60.62 54.42
CA ASN A 2 -73.50 -60.01 54.20
C ASN A 2 -73.24 -59.90 52.74
N MET A 3 -73.08 -58.72 52.22
CA MET A 3 -72.66 -58.44 50.88
C MET A 3 -71.15 -58.15 50.86
N ARG A 4 -70.39 -58.95 50.13
CA ARG A 4 -68.98 -58.74 49.92
C ARG A 4 -68.78 -57.88 48.65
N LEU A 5 -68.06 -56.74 48.83
CA LEU A 5 -67.57 -55.91 47.68
C LEU A 5 -66.23 -56.42 47.24
N THR A 6 -66.08 -56.81 45.99
CA THR A 6 -64.83 -57.14 45.34
C THR A 6 -64.25 -55.89 44.65
N SER A 7 -63.06 -55.46 45.09
CA SER A 7 -62.31 -54.37 44.45
C SER A 7 -61.49 -54.91 43.30
N VAL A 8 -61.73 -54.33 42.14
CA VAL A 8 -60.90 -54.54 40.94
C VAL A 8 -59.82 -53.43 40.90
N ALA A 9 -58.54 -53.81 41.01
CA ALA A 9 -57.40 -52.87 40.84
C ALA A 9 -57.03 -52.79 39.36
N LEU A 10 -57.15 -51.63 38.79
CA LEU A 10 -56.67 -51.31 37.47
C LEU A 10 -55.20 -50.83 37.47
N LEU A 11 -54.28 -51.65 36.93
CA LEU A 11 -52.89 -51.25 36.72
C LEU A 11 -52.79 -50.40 35.46
N LEU A 12 -52.48 -49.13 35.59
CA LEU A 12 -52.03 -48.22 34.52
C LEU A 12 -50.52 -48.33 34.39
N SER A 13 -50.04 -48.97 33.33
CA SER A 13 -48.65 -48.92 32.92
C SER A 13 -48.36 -47.67 32.08
N SER A 14 -47.74 -46.64 32.67
CA SER A 14 -47.24 -45.44 31.98
C SER A 14 -45.92 -45.78 31.25
N VAL A 15 -45.95 -45.82 29.92
CA VAL A 15 -44.76 -45.86 29.07
C VAL A 15 -44.20 -44.46 28.95
N PHE A 16 -43.08 -44.20 29.63
CA PHE A 16 -42.29 -42.99 29.43
C PHE A 16 -41.48 -43.13 28.16
N ALA A 17 -41.89 -42.50 27.06
CA ALA A 17 -41.09 -42.34 25.87
C ALA A 17 -40.05 -41.21 26.13
N ALA A 18 -38.80 -41.60 26.40
CA ALA A 18 -37.69 -40.67 26.49
C ALA A 18 -37.33 -40.19 25.09
N SER A 19 -37.76 -38.98 24.70
CA SER A 19 -37.34 -38.29 23.50
C SER A 19 -35.88 -37.86 23.67
N VAL A 20 -34.93 -38.56 23.06
CA VAL A 20 -33.53 -38.14 22.96
C VAL A 20 -33.48 -36.99 21.96
N TYR A 21 -33.46 -35.76 22.46
CA TYR A 21 -33.10 -34.59 21.64
C TYR A 21 -31.62 -34.67 21.37
N SER A 22 -31.24 -35.12 20.16
CA SER A 22 -29.88 -35.01 19.64
C SER A 22 -29.65 -33.53 19.34
N THR A 23 -29.04 -32.80 20.21
CA THR A 23 -28.52 -31.47 19.94
C THR A 23 -27.32 -31.64 19.02
N THR A 24 -27.54 -31.51 17.72
CA THR A 24 -26.46 -31.26 16.77
C THR A 24 -25.90 -29.89 17.11
N THR A 25 -24.77 -29.85 17.84
CA THR A 25 -23.94 -28.65 17.94
C THR A 25 -23.44 -28.38 16.53
N VAL A 26 -24.07 -27.43 15.84
CA VAL A 26 -23.48 -26.82 14.65
C VAL A 26 -22.21 -26.13 15.15
N ALA A 27 -21.05 -26.68 14.79
CA ALA A 27 -19.79 -26.03 15.09
C ALA A 27 -19.85 -24.62 14.49
N SER A 28 -19.63 -23.60 15.30
CA SER A 28 -19.54 -22.23 14.79
C SER A 28 -18.38 -22.16 13.78
N GLU A 29 -18.56 -21.45 12.68
CA GLU A 29 -17.46 -21.24 11.74
C GLU A 29 -16.26 -20.60 12.45
N PRO A 30 -15.02 -21.02 12.11
CA PRO A 30 -13.83 -20.50 12.76
C PRO A 30 -13.71 -18.99 12.53
N ASN A 31 -13.41 -18.26 13.58
CA ASN A 31 -13.18 -16.82 13.49
C ASN A 31 -11.79 -16.48 12.91
N ALA A 32 -11.54 -15.20 12.60
CA ALA A 32 -10.29 -14.77 11.98
C ALA A 32 -9.05 -15.13 12.82
N ALA A 33 -9.14 -15.14 14.16
CA ALA A 33 -8.01 -15.50 15.03
C ALA A 33 -7.68 -17.00 14.94
N GLU A 34 -8.70 -17.87 14.96
CA GLU A 34 -8.54 -19.32 14.83
C GLU A 34 -7.98 -19.71 13.46
N LEU A 35 -8.48 -19.05 12.39
CA LEU A 35 -7.97 -19.25 11.02
C LEU A 35 -6.49 -18.83 10.93
N THR A 36 -6.15 -17.65 11.49
CA THR A 36 -4.80 -17.09 11.45
C THR A 36 -3.80 -17.98 12.21
N ALA A 37 -4.17 -18.50 13.38
CA ALA A 37 -3.31 -19.41 14.14
C ALA A 37 -2.88 -20.66 13.34
N GLN A 38 -3.71 -21.12 12.38
CA GLN A 38 -3.41 -22.29 11.54
C GLN A 38 -2.42 -21.99 10.41
N VAL A 39 -2.23 -20.72 10.04
CA VAL A 39 -1.36 -20.32 8.92
C VAL A 39 -0.12 -19.55 9.36
N GLU A 40 -0.04 -19.09 10.62
CA GLU A 40 1.03 -18.24 11.14
C GLU A 40 2.44 -18.75 10.80
N SER A 41 2.73 -20.02 11.07
CA SER A 41 4.04 -20.61 10.78
C SER A 41 4.37 -20.64 9.28
N LYS A 42 3.36 -20.82 8.42
CA LYS A 42 3.52 -20.78 6.97
C LYS A 42 3.81 -19.35 6.49
N VAL A 43 3.10 -18.36 7.02
CA VAL A 43 3.29 -16.95 6.69
C VAL A 43 4.72 -16.52 7.01
N ILE A 44 5.24 -16.89 8.18
CA ILE A 44 6.63 -16.63 8.55
C ILE A 44 7.59 -17.33 7.57
N ALA A 45 7.34 -18.60 7.21
CA ALA A 45 8.18 -19.33 6.30
C ALA A 45 8.18 -18.70 4.88
N TRP A 46 7.02 -18.30 4.36
CA TRP A 46 6.91 -17.62 3.06
C TRP A 46 7.62 -16.27 3.09
N ARG A 47 7.42 -15.48 4.14
CA ARG A 47 8.12 -14.19 4.32
C ARG A 47 9.62 -14.35 4.26
N ARG A 48 10.19 -15.31 5.00
CA ARG A 48 11.64 -15.57 5.03
C ARG A 48 12.17 -16.03 3.68
N ASP A 49 11.43 -16.88 2.97
CA ASP A 49 11.79 -17.33 1.61
C ASP A 49 11.78 -16.17 0.61
N LEU A 50 10.77 -15.29 0.65
CA LEU A 50 10.69 -14.09 -0.20
C LEU A 50 11.79 -13.10 0.14
N HIS A 51 12.05 -12.86 1.42
CA HIS A 51 13.11 -11.96 1.90
C HIS A 51 14.50 -12.38 1.44
N GLN A 52 14.76 -13.69 1.43
CA GLN A 52 16.04 -14.25 1.00
C GLN A 52 16.24 -14.16 -0.53
N HIS A 53 15.16 -14.02 -1.28
CA HIS A 53 15.17 -14.01 -2.74
C HIS A 53 14.42 -12.80 -3.32
N PRO A 54 14.80 -11.57 -2.95
CA PRO A 54 14.11 -10.35 -3.39
C PRO A 54 14.40 -10.09 -4.87
N GLU A 55 13.43 -9.51 -5.54
CA GLU A 55 13.50 -9.14 -6.96
C GLU A 55 13.09 -7.68 -7.14
N LEU A 56 13.81 -6.94 -7.98
CA LEU A 56 13.52 -5.54 -8.27
C LEU A 56 12.20 -5.38 -9.04
N SER A 57 11.64 -4.17 -8.98
CA SER A 57 10.43 -3.76 -9.70
C SER A 57 10.41 -4.23 -11.17
N ASN A 58 9.30 -4.82 -11.59
CA ASN A 58 9.07 -5.43 -12.91
C ASN A 58 9.96 -6.66 -13.24
N ARG A 59 10.64 -7.22 -12.24
CA ARG A 59 11.48 -8.41 -12.38
C ARG A 59 11.12 -9.51 -11.38
N GLU A 60 9.98 -9.42 -10.72
CA GLU A 60 9.49 -10.29 -9.64
C GLU A 60 9.02 -11.67 -10.19
N PHE A 61 9.83 -12.26 -11.08
CA PHE A 61 9.46 -13.49 -11.82
C PHE A 61 9.38 -14.72 -10.91
N ARG A 62 10.29 -14.84 -9.92
CA ARG A 62 10.26 -15.92 -8.95
C ARG A 62 9.13 -15.73 -7.96
N THR A 63 8.99 -14.51 -7.43
CA THR A 63 7.93 -14.12 -6.51
C THR A 63 6.55 -14.41 -7.11
N SER A 64 6.33 -13.99 -8.35
CA SER A 64 5.12 -14.29 -9.12
C SER A 64 4.81 -15.77 -9.19
N LYS A 65 5.82 -16.63 -9.46
CA LYS A 65 5.67 -18.10 -9.52
C LYS A 65 5.35 -18.72 -8.16
N VAL A 66 5.93 -18.20 -7.07
CA VAL A 66 5.65 -18.67 -5.70
C VAL A 66 4.18 -18.37 -5.37
N ILE A 67 3.71 -17.16 -5.65
CA ILE A 67 2.33 -16.74 -5.43
C ILE A 67 1.37 -17.57 -6.31
N GLU A 68 1.65 -17.70 -7.60
CA GLU A 68 0.84 -18.49 -8.54
C GLU A 68 0.68 -19.92 -8.05
N LYS A 69 1.78 -20.58 -7.69
CA LYS A 69 1.78 -21.97 -7.18
C LYS A 69 0.92 -22.10 -5.94
N HIS A 70 1.04 -21.15 -4.98
CA HIS A 70 0.26 -21.16 -3.76
C HIS A 70 -1.24 -21.03 -4.05
N LEU A 71 -1.65 -19.99 -4.80
CA LEU A 71 -3.05 -19.74 -5.10
C LEU A 71 -3.70 -20.86 -5.91
N LYS A 72 -2.97 -21.46 -6.86
CA LYS A 72 -3.43 -22.67 -7.58
C LYS A 72 -3.60 -23.86 -6.67
N SER A 73 -2.73 -24.03 -5.67
CA SER A 73 -2.86 -25.12 -4.70
C SER A 73 -4.11 -24.98 -3.82
N LEU A 74 -4.64 -23.78 -3.67
CA LEU A 74 -5.90 -23.47 -3.00
C LEU A 74 -7.12 -23.68 -3.91
N GLY A 75 -6.93 -24.06 -5.17
CA GLY A 75 -8.00 -24.25 -6.15
C GLY A 75 -8.54 -22.95 -6.75
N LEU A 76 -7.80 -21.86 -6.66
CA LEU A 76 -8.22 -20.56 -7.22
C LEU A 76 -7.91 -20.48 -8.72
N GLU A 77 -8.74 -19.73 -9.45
CA GLU A 77 -8.45 -19.31 -10.82
C GLU A 77 -7.44 -18.16 -10.78
N VAL A 78 -6.24 -18.39 -11.35
CA VAL A 78 -5.10 -17.45 -11.26
C VAL A 78 -4.75 -16.93 -12.64
N GLN A 79 -4.64 -15.61 -12.74
CA GLN A 79 -4.10 -14.89 -13.89
C GLN A 79 -2.75 -14.30 -13.53
N THR A 80 -1.73 -14.48 -14.39
CA THR A 80 -0.37 -13.97 -14.20
C THR A 80 0.05 -13.09 -15.35
N GLY A 81 1.14 -12.32 -15.19
CA GLY A 81 1.71 -11.48 -16.22
C GLY A 81 0.97 -10.15 -16.43
N ILE A 82 0.10 -9.75 -15.51
CA ILE A 82 -0.51 -8.42 -15.53
C ILE A 82 0.55 -7.43 -15.04
N ALA A 83 0.75 -6.33 -15.77
CA ALA A 83 1.84 -5.40 -15.49
C ALA A 83 3.19 -6.11 -15.32
N HIS A 84 3.54 -6.98 -16.28
CA HIS A 84 4.74 -7.83 -16.35
C HIS A 84 4.72 -9.06 -15.44
N THR A 85 4.67 -8.89 -14.13
CA THR A 85 4.86 -9.96 -13.15
C THR A 85 3.68 -10.12 -12.18
N GLY A 86 2.69 -9.23 -12.24
CA GLY A 86 1.53 -9.23 -11.35
C GLY A 86 0.71 -10.50 -11.42
N VAL A 87 0.15 -10.89 -10.28
CA VAL A 87 -0.68 -12.09 -10.11
C VAL A 87 -2.03 -11.70 -9.52
N VAL A 88 -3.10 -12.19 -10.13
CA VAL A 88 -4.46 -11.95 -9.66
C VAL A 88 -5.21 -13.26 -9.55
N ALA A 89 -5.96 -13.43 -8.47
CA ALA A 89 -6.83 -14.59 -8.30
C ALA A 89 -8.20 -14.17 -7.79
N ILE A 90 -9.23 -14.94 -8.19
CA ILE A 90 -10.60 -14.75 -7.72
C ILE A 90 -11.02 -15.93 -6.87
N LEU A 91 -11.41 -15.64 -5.63
CA LEU A 91 -12.15 -16.55 -4.77
C LEU A 91 -13.64 -16.26 -4.92
N LYS A 92 -14.40 -17.25 -5.39
CA LYS A 92 -15.86 -17.18 -5.43
C LYS A 92 -16.43 -17.63 -4.10
N GLY A 93 -17.21 -16.75 -3.47
CA GLY A 93 -17.93 -17.09 -2.25
C GLY A 93 -19.15 -17.99 -2.53
N GLY A 94 -19.62 -18.65 -1.48
CA GLY A 94 -20.76 -19.56 -1.56
C GLY A 94 -22.13 -18.89 -1.70
N LYS A 95 -22.19 -17.58 -1.46
CA LYS A 95 -23.44 -16.79 -1.50
C LYS A 95 -23.26 -15.57 -2.42
N PRO A 96 -24.34 -15.12 -3.09
CA PRO A 96 -24.29 -13.88 -3.86
C PRO A 96 -23.88 -12.67 -3.00
N GLY A 97 -23.12 -11.74 -3.57
CA GLY A 97 -22.68 -10.53 -2.88
C GLY A 97 -21.68 -9.71 -3.70
N PRO A 98 -21.05 -8.69 -3.08
CA PRO A 98 -20.10 -7.83 -3.73
C PRO A 98 -18.80 -8.57 -4.09
N LEU A 99 -18.00 -7.95 -4.95
CA LEU A 99 -16.59 -8.29 -5.12
C LEU A 99 -15.78 -7.29 -4.29
N ILE A 100 -14.86 -7.76 -3.45
CA ILE A 100 -13.87 -6.91 -2.80
C ILE A 100 -12.47 -7.20 -3.35
N GLY A 101 -11.57 -6.19 -3.33
CA GLY A 101 -10.16 -6.34 -3.67
C GLY A 101 -9.28 -6.33 -2.43
N LEU A 102 -8.32 -7.24 -2.35
CA LEU A 102 -7.26 -7.26 -1.34
C LEU A 102 -5.92 -7.17 -2.05
N ARG A 103 -5.08 -6.17 -1.73
CA ARG A 103 -3.82 -5.88 -2.43
C ARG A 103 -2.61 -6.08 -1.53
N ALA A 104 -1.57 -6.66 -2.11
CA ALA A 104 -0.19 -6.62 -1.64
C ALA A 104 0.74 -6.26 -2.80
N ASP A 105 1.68 -5.35 -2.57
CA ASP A 105 2.83 -5.13 -3.44
C ASP A 105 3.87 -6.23 -3.24
N MET A 106 4.82 -6.39 -4.19
CA MET A 106 5.72 -7.55 -4.15
C MET A 106 7.16 -7.28 -4.60
N ASP A 107 7.51 -6.06 -4.96
CA ASP A 107 8.84 -5.71 -5.42
C ASP A 107 9.81 -5.36 -4.28
N ALA A 108 11.11 -5.41 -4.59
CA ALA A 108 12.20 -5.08 -3.69
C ALA A 108 13.02 -3.89 -4.21
N LEU A 109 13.89 -3.39 -3.37
CA LEU A 109 14.69 -2.19 -3.60
C LEU A 109 16.18 -2.51 -3.90
N PRO A 110 16.88 -1.62 -4.65
CA PRO A 110 18.32 -1.74 -4.91
C PRO A 110 19.14 -1.33 -3.67
N VAL A 111 18.97 -2.08 -2.58
CA VAL A 111 19.59 -1.86 -1.26
C VAL A 111 20.39 -3.09 -0.86
N THR A 112 21.62 -2.90 -0.36
CA THR A 112 22.44 -3.99 0.20
C THR A 112 22.10 -4.16 1.67
N GLU A 113 21.54 -5.31 2.02
CA GLU A 113 21.15 -5.62 3.40
C GLU A 113 22.36 -5.74 4.32
N VAL A 114 22.24 -5.16 5.52
CA VAL A 114 23.26 -5.24 6.58
C VAL A 114 22.74 -5.88 7.87
N VAL A 115 21.49 -6.33 7.89
CA VAL A 115 20.90 -7.01 9.06
C VAL A 115 21.45 -8.44 9.13
N ASP A 116 21.87 -8.88 10.31
CA ASP A 116 22.35 -10.24 10.54
C ASP A 116 21.18 -11.18 10.82
N LEU A 117 20.60 -11.73 9.75
CA LEU A 117 19.50 -12.68 9.79
C LEU A 117 19.87 -13.98 9.09
N PRO A 118 19.41 -15.15 9.57
CA PRO A 118 19.66 -16.42 8.89
C PRO A 118 19.14 -16.48 7.44
N PHE A 119 18.17 -15.64 7.12
CA PHE A 119 17.52 -15.50 5.80
C PHE A 119 17.80 -14.14 5.15
N ALA A 120 18.82 -13.39 5.61
CA ALA A 120 19.21 -12.13 5.01
C ALA A 120 19.49 -12.27 3.51
N SER A 121 19.11 -11.28 2.74
CA SER A 121 19.36 -11.26 1.30
C SER A 121 20.85 -11.20 0.97
N LYS A 122 21.28 -12.02 0.03
CA LYS A 122 22.58 -11.94 -0.64
C LYS A 122 22.42 -11.72 -2.14
N ALA A 123 21.19 -11.42 -2.56
CA ALA A 123 20.86 -11.20 -3.95
C ALA A 123 21.52 -9.92 -4.49
N THR A 124 21.90 -9.96 -5.74
CA THR A 124 22.41 -8.80 -6.48
C THR A 124 21.74 -8.75 -7.85
N ASP A 125 21.55 -7.55 -8.38
CA ASP A 125 21.03 -7.33 -9.72
C ASP A 125 21.65 -6.06 -10.33
N THR A 126 21.36 -5.81 -11.60
CA THR A 126 21.79 -4.59 -12.31
C THR A 126 20.71 -3.52 -12.20
N TYR A 127 21.04 -2.38 -11.60
CA TYR A 127 20.19 -1.20 -11.52
C TYR A 127 20.95 0.02 -12.03
N ARG A 128 20.40 0.75 -13.02
CA ARG A 128 21.04 1.91 -13.66
C ARG A 128 22.47 1.64 -14.11
N ASN A 129 22.71 0.47 -14.74
CA ASN A 129 24.03 -0.02 -15.21
C ASN A 129 25.06 -0.26 -14.12
N GLN A 130 24.65 -0.44 -12.88
CA GLN A 130 25.51 -0.79 -11.75
C GLN A 130 25.02 -2.06 -11.09
N THR A 131 25.94 -2.92 -10.62
CA THR A 131 25.60 -4.06 -9.79
C THR A 131 25.30 -3.55 -8.37
N VAL A 132 24.11 -3.88 -7.86
CA VAL A 132 23.61 -3.46 -6.54
C VAL A 132 23.16 -4.68 -5.75
N GLY A 133 23.18 -4.60 -4.42
CA GLY A 133 22.45 -5.53 -3.58
C GLY A 133 20.95 -5.30 -3.73
N VAL A 134 20.15 -6.34 -3.49
CA VAL A 134 18.69 -6.26 -3.53
C VAL A 134 18.12 -6.71 -2.19
N MET A 135 17.18 -5.94 -1.63
CA MET A 135 16.57 -6.22 -0.33
C MET A 135 15.10 -5.80 -0.32
N HIS A 136 14.25 -6.55 0.36
CA HIS A 136 12.91 -6.08 0.74
C HIS A 136 13.00 -5.04 1.88
N ALA A 137 13.63 -3.89 1.58
CA ALA A 137 13.84 -2.83 2.56
C ALA A 137 12.57 -2.00 2.85
N CYS A 138 11.48 -2.24 2.12
CA CYS A 138 10.15 -1.67 2.38
C CYS A 138 9.18 -2.66 3.06
N GLY A 139 9.50 -3.96 3.06
CA GLY A 139 8.72 -5.00 3.73
C GLY A 139 7.65 -5.66 2.86
N HIS A 140 7.72 -5.54 1.53
CA HIS A 140 6.74 -6.14 0.62
C HIS A 140 6.72 -7.67 0.66
N ASP A 141 7.83 -8.32 1.04
CA ASP A 141 7.87 -9.76 1.38
C ASP A 141 6.84 -10.13 2.46
N THR A 142 6.63 -9.24 3.43
CA THR A 142 5.63 -9.43 4.49
C THR A 142 4.20 -9.24 3.97
N HIS A 143 3.99 -8.26 3.08
CA HIS A 143 2.68 -8.00 2.48
C HIS A 143 2.22 -9.19 1.64
N VAL A 144 3.10 -9.72 0.78
CA VAL A 144 2.85 -10.93 0.00
C VAL A 144 2.54 -12.12 0.90
N ALA A 145 3.39 -12.39 1.89
CA ALA A 145 3.22 -13.53 2.80
C ALA A 145 1.91 -13.44 3.58
N MET A 146 1.55 -12.24 4.08
CA MET A 146 0.29 -12.03 4.80
C MET A 146 -0.92 -12.23 3.88
N LEU A 147 -0.89 -11.70 2.65
CA LEU A 147 -2.01 -11.89 1.71
C LEU A 147 -2.16 -13.34 1.25
N MET A 148 -1.06 -14.09 1.12
CA MET A 148 -1.11 -15.54 0.90
C MET A 148 -1.80 -16.26 2.06
N GLY A 149 -1.52 -15.87 3.30
CA GLY A 149 -2.18 -16.39 4.51
C GLY A 149 -3.67 -16.04 4.56
N VAL A 150 -4.03 -14.81 4.21
CA VAL A 150 -5.44 -14.37 4.09
C VAL A 150 -6.18 -15.18 3.04
N ALA A 151 -5.56 -15.46 1.89
CA ALA A 151 -6.16 -16.31 0.85
C ALA A 151 -6.46 -17.72 1.37
N GLU A 152 -5.50 -18.35 2.09
CA GLU A 152 -5.73 -19.66 2.71
C GLU A 152 -6.87 -19.64 3.75
N ASN A 153 -6.95 -18.57 4.56
CA ASN A 153 -8.03 -18.40 5.54
C ASN A 153 -9.39 -18.29 4.87
N LEU A 154 -9.52 -17.41 3.86
CA LEU A 154 -10.82 -17.16 3.21
C LEU A 154 -11.29 -18.37 2.38
N VAL A 155 -10.39 -19.13 1.79
CA VAL A 155 -10.74 -20.37 1.08
C VAL A 155 -11.37 -21.41 2.04
N LYS A 156 -10.91 -21.51 3.29
CA LYS A 156 -11.48 -22.43 4.29
C LYS A 156 -12.93 -22.14 4.63
N VAL A 157 -13.33 -20.89 4.54
CA VAL A 157 -14.69 -20.40 4.90
C VAL A 157 -15.48 -19.91 3.69
N LYS A 158 -15.04 -20.21 2.46
CA LYS A 158 -15.62 -19.67 1.23
C LYS A 158 -17.13 -19.86 1.11
N ASP A 159 -17.64 -21.00 1.59
CA ASP A 159 -19.05 -21.37 1.44
C ASP A 159 -19.98 -20.46 2.27
N SER A 160 -19.45 -19.79 3.29
CA SER A 160 -20.19 -18.81 4.12
C SER A 160 -20.11 -17.38 3.57
N LEU A 161 -19.13 -17.06 2.72
CA LEU A 161 -18.92 -15.70 2.21
C LEU A 161 -20.07 -15.27 1.28
N ALA A 162 -20.61 -14.10 1.54
CA ALA A 162 -21.60 -13.45 0.68
C ALA A 162 -20.87 -12.47 -0.26
N GLY A 163 -20.34 -12.99 -1.37
CA GLY A 163 -19.57 -12.25 -2.37
C GLY A 163 -18.20 -12.85 -2.63
N ASP A 164 -17.44 -12.20 -3.48
CA ASP A 164 -16.18 -12.71 -4.02
C ASP A 164 -14.99 -11.88 -3.55
N VAL A 165 -13.79 -12.45 -3.59
CA VAL A 165 -12.53 -11.77 -3.28
C VAL A 165 -11.61 -11.79 -4.49
N MET A 166 -11.10 -10.63 -4.90
CA MET A 166 -10.00 -10.47 -5.83
C MET A 166 -8.71 -10.26 -5.05
N PHE A 167 -7.82 -11.24 -5.07
CA PHE A 167 -6.46 -11.09 -4.54
C PHE A 167 -5.59 -10.46 -5.61
N ILE A 168 -4.93 -9.34 -5.29
CA ILE A 168 -4.10 -8.54 -6.18
C ILE A 168 -2.68 -8.54 -5.61
N PHE A 169 -1.77 -9.28 -6.23
CA PHE A 169 -0.34 -9.24 -5.95
C PHE A 169 0.29 -8.36 -7.02
N GLN A 170 0.65 -7.16 -6.62
CA GLN A 170 1.01 -6.08 -7.51
C GLN A 170 2.52 -5.92 -7.61
N PRO A 171 3.10 -5.84 -8.82
CA PRO A 171 4.51 -5.54 -9.02
C PRO A 171 4.80 -4.04 -8.96
N ALA A 172 6.08 -3.69 -8.87
CA ALA A 172 6.63 -2.37 -9.19
C ALA A 172 5.95 -1.18 -8.48
N GLU A 173 5.68 -1.31 -7.19
CA GLU A 173 5.23 -0.17 -6.38
C GLU A 173 6.35 0.87 -6.26
N GLU A 174 7.59 0.43 -6.07
CA GLU A 174 8.80 1.28 -5.95
C GLU A 174 9.36 1.75 -7.32
N GLY A 175 8.73 1.36 -8.40
CA GLY A 175 9.19 1.64 -9.77
C GLY A 175 8.61 2.92 -10.34
N ALA A 176 9.42 3.64 -11.15
CA ALA A 176 9.02 4.90 -11.79
C ALA A 176 7.77 4.83 -12.70
N GLN A 177 7.29 3.63 -13.02
CA GLN A 177 6.12 3.39 -13.87
C GLN A 177 5.00 2.65 -13.14
N GLY A 178 4.95 2.67 -11.82
CA GLY A 178 3.95 2.13 -10.92
C GLY A 178 3.12 0.95 -11.41
N GLY A 179 3.10 -0.14 -10.64
CA GLY A 179 2.41 -1.36 -11.04
C GLY A 179 0.89 -1.23 -11.05
N ALA A 180 0.31 -0.49 -10.10
CA ALA A 180 -1.14 -0.33 -9.97
C ALA A 180 -1.77 0.32 -11.19
N GLU A 181 -1.20 1.44 -11.67
CA GLU A 181 -1.69 2.12 -12.87
C GLU A 181 -1.66 1.22 -14.11
N LEU A 182 -0.54 0.48 -14.28
CA LEU A 182 -0.37 -0.42 -15.41
C LEU A 182 -1.32 -1.62 -15.33
N MET A 183 -1.55 -2.20 -14.14
CA MET A 183 -2.54 -3.26 -13.94
C MET A 183 -3.95 -2.79 -14.33
N LEU A 184 -4.35 -1.58 -13.94
CA LEU A 184 -5.64 -0.98 -14.31
C LEU A 184 -5.72 -0.73 -15.83
N LYS A 185 -4.68 -0.16 -16.45
CA LYS A 185 -4.61 0.07 -17.90
C LYS A 185 -4.69 -1.24 -18.71
N GLN A 186 -4.17 -2.33 -18.17
CA GLN A 186 -4.28 -3.67 -18.76
C GLN A 186 -5.60 -4.39 -18.46
N GLY A 187 -6.54 -3.70 -17.82
CA GLY A 187 -7.91 -4.16 -17.67
C GLY A 187 -8.18 -4.99 -16.41
N LEU A 188 -7.42 -4.79 -15.34
CA LEU A 188 -7.65 -5.49 -14.06
C LEU A 188 -9.11 -5.42 -13.61
N PHE A 189 -9.74 -4.25 -13.74
CA PHE A 189 -11.14 -4.02 -13.34
C PHE A 189 -12.13 -4.08 -14.51
N ALA A 190 -11.69 -4.40 -15.74
CA ALA A 190 -12.53 -4.32 -16.93
C ALA A 190 -13.68 -5.33 -16.94
N LYS A 191 -13.44 -6.57 -16.46
CA LYS A 191 -14.47 -7.61 -16.41
C LYS A 191 -15.42 -7.44 -15.22
N ARG A 192 -14.87 -7.12 -14.07
CA ARG A 192 -15.60 -6.89 -12.83
C ARG A 192 -14.75 -6.01 -11.91
N LYS A 193 -15.27 -4.83 -11.58
CA LYS A 193 -14.61 -3.89 -10.66
C LYS A 193 -15.02 -4.22 -9.22
N PRO A 194 -14.07 -4.30 -8.27
CA PRO A 194 -14.39 -4.43 -6.85
C PRO A 194 -15.21 -3.24 -6.36
N GLU A 195 -16.16 -3.48 -5.46
CA GLU A 195 -16.92 -2.42 -4.81
C GLU A 195 -16.12 -1.71 -3.71
N GLN A 196 -15.11 -2.38 -3.18
CA GLN A 196 -14.17 -1.88 -2.17
C GLN A 196 -12.81 -2.51 -2.40
N VAL A 197 -11.74 -1.77 -2.11
CA VAL A 197 -10.36 -2.29 -2.16
C VAL A 197 -9.63 -1.98 -0.86
N PHE A 198 -8.85 -2.95 -0.38
CA PHE A 198 -8.10 -2.87 0.86
C PHE A 198 -6.63 -3.16 0.62
N GLY A 199 -5.76 -2.35 1.24
CA GLY A 199 -4.32 -2.55 1.25
C GLY A 199 -3.75 -2.31 2.64
N MET A 200 -2.54 -2.83 2.88
CA MET A 200 -1.83 -2.68 4.14
C MET A 200 -0.34 -2.49 3.86
N HIS A 201 0.30 -1.65 4.65
CA HIS A 201 1.76 -1.48 4.60
C HIS A 201 2.38 -1.62 5.99
N VAL A 202 3.49 -2.31 6.09
CA VAL A 202 4.27 -2.37 7.34
C VAL A 202 5.13 -1.12 7.52
N THR A 203 5.28 -0.66 8.75
CA THR A 203 6.12 0.50 9.04
C THR A 203 6.93 0.32 10.30
N SER A 204 8.20 0.74 10.26
CA SER A 204 9.06 0.80 11.44
C SER A 204 8.73 1.97 12.36
N SER A 205 7.90 2.92 11.93
CA SER A 205 7.53 4.10 12.74
C SER A 205 6.47 3.82 13.80
N MET A 206 6.06 2.54 13.98
CA MET A 206 5.07 2.13 14.99
C MET A 206 5.51 0.82 15.66
N PRO A 207 5.17 0.64 16.97
CA PRO A 207 5.38 -0.62 17.68
C PRO A 207 4.69 -1.80 17.00
N THR A 208 5.27 -2.98 17.14
CA THR A 208 4.74 -4.25 16.64
C THR A 208 3.28 -4.46 16.97
N GLY A 209 2.47 -4.72 15.95
CA GLY A 209 1.04 -5.02 16.09
C GLY A 209 0.13 -3.78 16.24
N MET A 210 0.69 -2.57 16.32
CA MET A 210 -0.11 -1.34 16.29
C MET A 210 -0.62 -1.10 14.87
N ILE A 211 -1.89 -0.69 14.74
CA ILE A 211 -2.50 -0.33 13.46
C ILE A 211 -2.67 1.19 13.37
N GLY A 212 -2.20 1.76 12.27
CA GLY A 212 -2.43 3.17 11.92
C GLY A 212 -3.49 3.28 10.82
N LEU A 213 -4.63 3.89 11.12
CA LEU A 213 -5.72 4.09 10.17
C LEU A 213 -6.21 5.53 10.21
N ARG A 214 -6.05 6.24 9.10
CA ARG A 214 -6.49 7.63 8.93
C ARG A 214 -7.65 7.72 7.92
N SER A 215 -8.66 8.51 8.24
CA SER A 215 -9.78 8.82 7.34
C SER A 215 -9.42 9.97 6.38
N GLY A 216 -9.88 9.92 5.14
CA GLY A 216 -9.55 10.93 4.13
C GLY A 216 -8.12 10.82 3.61
N PRO A 217 -7.47 11.94 3.24
CA PRO A 217 -6.10 11.94 2.76
C PRO A 217 -5.14 11.34 3.79
N ALA A 218 -4.38 10.32 3.40
CA ALA A 218 -3.44 9.62 4.27
C ALA A 218 -1.99 9.80 3.82
N MET A 219 -1.70 9.67 2.50
CA MET A 219 -0.37 9.83 1.94
C MET A 219 -0.39 10.87 0.81
N ALA A 220 0.73 11.59 0.66
CA ALA A 220 0.85 12.66 -0.33
C ALA A 220 0.84 12.13 -1.77
N SER A 221 0.44 12.99 -2.71
CA SER A 221 0.81 12.80 -4.11
C SER A 221 2.30 12.99 -4.32
N GLU A 222 2.81 12.42 -5.40
CA GLU A 222 4.18 12.64 -5.87
C GLU A 222 4.16 13.06 -7.34
N ASP A 223 4.86 14.16 -7.66
CA ASP A 223 5.22 14.52 -9.01
C ASP A 223 6.67 14.99 -9.03
N SER A 224 7.40 14.62 -10.06
CA SER A 224 8.74 15.16 -10.32
C SER A 224 8.66 16.23 -11.43
N PHE A 225 9.57 17.19 -11.39
CA PHE A 225 9.66 18.18 -12.47
C PHE A 225 11.10 18.48 -12.84
N THR A 226 11.29 18.86 -14.11
CA THR A 226 12.52 19.38 -14.64
C THR A 226 12.23 20.72 -15.32
N ILE A 227 13.01 21.77 -14.99
CA ILE A 227 12.94 23.07 -15.66
C ILE A 227 14.25 23.29 -16.40
N LYS A 228 14.15 23.35 -17.71
CA LYS A 228 15.25 23.73 -18.59
C LYS A 228 15.25 25.24 -18.80
N VAL A 229 16.28 25.89 -18.29
CA VAL A 229 16.47 27.36 -18.40
C VAL A 229 17.50 27.63 -19.48
N THR A 230 17.10 28.31 -20.54
CA THR A 230 17.96 28.62 -21.69
C THR A 230 18.27 30.11 -21.71
N GLY A 231 19.56 30.40 -21.79
CA GLY A 231 20.11 31.73 -21.92
C GLY A 231 20.94 31.89 -23.20
N LYS A 232 22.03 32.65 -23.09
CA LYS A 232 22.99 32.84 -24.17
C LYS A 232 24.39 32.93 -23.62
N GLN A 233 25.24 31.98 -23.97
CA GLN A 233 26.63 31.88 -23.49
C GLN A 233 27.40 33.15 -23.81
N THR A 234 28.24 33.58 -22.87
CA THR A 234 29.16 34.71 -23.06
C THR A 234 30.32 34.64 -22.05
N HIS A 235 31.32 35.54 -22.26
CA HIS A 235 32.41 35.70 -21.30
C HIS A 235 31.89 36.26 -19.96
N GLY A 236 32.26 35.66 -18.83
CA GLY A 236 31.79 36.07 -17.50
C GLY A 236 32.04 37.56 -17.14
N SER A 237 33.05 38.20 -17.73
CA SER A 237 33.31 39.66 -17.58
C SER A 237 32.45 40.53 -18.49
N ARG A 238 31.63 39.97 -19.40
CA ARG A 238 30.77 40.69 -20.34
C ARG A 238 29.34 40.15 -20.33
N PRO A 239 28.67 40.13 -19.18
CA PRO A 239 27.34 39.55 -19.04
C PRO A 239 26.29 40.20 -19.97
N TRP A 240 26.43 41.50 -20.27
CA TRP A 240 25.56 42.24 -21.21
C TRP A 240 25.60 41.75 -22.65
N SER A 241 26.57 40.91 -23.04
CA SER A 241 26.68 40.31 -24.38
C SER A 241 25.94 39.00 -24.53
N GLY A 242 25.42 38.47 -23.44
CA GLY A 242 24.69 37.20 -23.37
C GLY A 242 23.39 37.31 -22.58
N VAL A 243 22.88 36.18 -22.11
CA VAL A 243 21.75 36.05 -21.20
C VAL A 243 22.13 34.99 -20.17
N ASP A 244 22.12 35.34 -18.91
CA ASP A 244 22.63 34.49 -17.84
C ASP A 244 21.53 33.55 -17.29
N PRO A 245 21.56 32.23 -17.62
CA PRO A 245 20.57 31.28 -17.13
C PRO A 245 20.79 30.91 -15.66
N ILE A 246 21.97 31.16 -15.07
CA ILE A 246 22.23 30.93 -13.64
C ILE A 246 21.47 31.97 -12.82
N VAL A 247 21.55 33.25 -13.20
CA VAL A 247 20.78 34.32 -12.53
C VAL A 247 19.28 34.09 -12.73
N ALA A 248 18.85 33.70 -13.94
CA ALA A 248 17.45 33.34 -14.20
C ALA A 248 16.98 32.20 -13.28
N SER A 249 17.80 31.16 -13.10
CA SER A 249 17.48 30.02 -12.24
C SER A 249 17.31 30.42 -10.78
N ALA A 250 18.15 31.33 -10.25
CA ALA A 250 17.99 31.84 -8.89
C ALA A 250 16.66 32.57 -8.71
N GLN A 251 16.23 33.37 -9.70
CA GLN A 251 14.92 34.03 -9.67
C GLN A 251 13.77 33.05 -9.78
N ILE A 252 13.87 32.01 -10.61
CA ILE A 252 12.88 30.93 -10.73
C ILE A 252 12.70 30.26 -9.38
N ILE A 253 13.78 29.82 -8.73
CA ILE A 253 13.73 29.13 -7.44
C ILE A 253 12.99 29.99 -6.41
N ASN A 254 13.37 31.26 -6.27
CA ASN A 254 12.72 32.18 -5.32
C ASN A 254 11.24 32.42 -5.65
N SER A 255 10.92 32.63 -6.92
CA SER A 255 9.53 32.91 -7.36
C SER A 255 8.62 31.69 -7.17
N VAL A 256 9.09 30.49 -7.46
CA VAL A 256 8.34 29.24 -7.30
C VAL A 256 7.95 29.00 -5.83
N GLN A 257 8.79 29.40 -4.85
CA GLN A 257 8.41 29.27 -3.43
C GLN A 257 7.19 30.13 -3.08
N THR A 258 6.88 31.16 -3.87
CA THR A 258 5.66 31.98 -3.65
C THR A 258 4.38 31.23 -3.99
N ILE A 259 4.42 30.17 -4.77
CA ILE A 259 3.25 29.34 -5.06
C ILE A 259 2.66 28.80 -3.76
N ILE A 260 3.50 28.14 -2.95
CA ILE A 260 3.04 27.55 -1.69
C ILE A 260 2.73 28.63 -0.65
N SER A 261 3.57 29.67 -0.55
CA SER A 261 3.43 30.65 0.51
C SER A 261 2.37 31.74 0.24
N ARG A 262 1.87 31.90 -1.01
CA ARG A 262 1.00 33.00 -1.40
C ARG A 262 -0.14 32.67 -2.35
N GLN A 263 -0.14 31.49 -3.00
CA GLN A 263 -1.04 31.23 -4.12
C GLN A 263 -1.91 29.98 -3.96
N VAL A 264 -1.63 29.13 -2.96
CA VAL A 264 -2.45 27.98 -2.60
C VAL A 264 -2.99 28.13 -1.18
N ASP A 265 -4.18 27.58 -0.94
CA ASP A 265 -4.80 27.58 0.39
C ASP A 265 -4.23 26.44 1.24
N ILE A 266 -3.20 26.73 2.01
CA ILE A 266 -2.55 25.78 2.92
C ILE A 266 -3.45 25.31 4.07
N THR A 267 -4.60 25.95 4.28
CA THR A 267 -5.58 25.49 5.29
C THR A 267 -6.42 24.33 4.77
N LYS A 268 -6.55 24.18 3.45
CA LYS A 268 -7.21 23.05 2.80
C LYS A 268 -6.36 21.79 2.87
N ALA A 269 -5.08 21.91 2.51
CA ALA A 269 -4.11 20.82 2.59
C ALA A 269 -2.67 21.37 2.60
N PRO A 270 -1.72 20.73 3.26
CA PRO A 270 -0.32 21.07 3.12
C PRO A 270 0.21 20.72 1.73
N ALA A 271 1.20 21.51 1.28
CA ALA A 271 1.91 21.25 0.04
C ALA A 271 3.39 21.62 0.14
N VAL A 272 4.21 20.95 -0.68
CA VAL A 272 5.66 21.18 -0.75
C VAL A 272 6.07 21.23 -2.22
N VAL A 273 6.91 22.22 -2.58
CA VAL A 273 7.67 22.25 -3.84
C VAL A 273 9.14 22.40 -3.47
N SER A 274 9.94 21.40 -3.81
CA SER A 274 11.37 21.39 -3.51
C SER A 274 12.19 21.26 -4.78
N PHE A 275 13.28 22.04 -4.86
CA PHE A 275 14.34 21.82 -5.83
C PHE A 275 15.41 20.92 -5.20
N GLY A 276 15.67 19.76 -5.79
CA GLY A 276 16.65 18.78 -5.32
C GLY A 276 17.99 18.91 -6.02
N ALA A 277 18.03 19.46 -7.24
CA ALA A 277 19.27 19.65 -7.99
C ALA A 277 19.22 20.90 -8.89
N ILE A 278 20.40 21.48 -9.11
CA ILE A 278 20.68 22.53 -10.08
C ILE A 278 21.97 22.17 -10.81
N ASN A 279 21.90 22.07 -12.14
CA ASN A 279 23.00 21.65 -12.99
C ASN A 279 23.25 22.70 -14.08
N GLY A 280 24.45 23.26 -14.13
CA GLY A 280 24.80 24.23 -15.19
C GLY A 280 26.12 24.92 -14.97
N GLY A 281 26.77 25.29 -16.07
CA GLY A 281 28.09 25.90 -16.05
C GLY A 281 29.21 24.90 -15.73
N ILE A 282 30.41 25.22 -16.25
CA ILE A 282 31.61 24.37 -16.07
C ILE A 282 32.83 25.18 -15.63
N ARG A 283 32.75 26.51 -15.70
CA ARG A 283 33.90 27.38 -15.46
C ARG A 283 33.52 28.76 -14.98
N SER A 284 34.28 29.33 -14.06
CA SER A 284 33.99 30.61 -13.39
C SER A 284 33.92 31.81 -14.31
N ASN A 285 34.59 31.79 -15.47
CA ASN A 285 34.62 32.92 -16.42
C ASN A 285 33.77 32.70 -17.67
N ILE A 286 32.85 31.73 -17.65
CA ILE A 286 31.90 31.46 -18.74
C ILE A 286 30.49 31.47 -18.15
N ILE A 287 29.62 32.36 -18.67
CA ILE A 287 28.19 32.24 -18.49
C ILE A 287 27.71 31.14 -19.42
N PRO A 288 27.05 30.07 -18.94
CA PRO A 288 26.61 28.97 -19.78
C PRO A 288 25.42 29.38 -20.67
N ASP A 289 25.04 28.56 -21.60
CA ASP A 289 23.85 28.71 -22.44
C ASP A 289 22.60 28.03 -21.81
N GLU A 290 22.80 27.15 -20.84
CA GLU A 290 21.71 26.36 -20.25
C GLU A 290 21.97 26.03 -18.77
N VAL A 291 20.87 25.96 -18.01
CA VAL A 291 20.83 25.41 -16.64
C VAL A 291 19.59 24.49 -16.53
N GLU A 292 19.75 23.38 -15.83
CA GLU A 292 18.66 22.46 -15.51
C GLU A 292 18.37 22.51 -14.01
N LEU A 293 17.08 22.65 -13.65
CA LEU A 293 16.56 22.53 -12.29
C LEU A 293 15.69 21.31 -12.20
N ILE A 294 15.89 20.48 -11.16
CA ILE A 294 15.11 19.26 -10.92
C ILE A 294 14.47 19.36 -9.54
N GLY A 295 13.20 18.95 -9.42
CA GLY A 295 12.50 19.00 -8.15
C GLY A 295 11.30 18.08 -8.04
N THR A 296 10.58 18.21 -6.91
CA THR A 296 9.40 17.42 -6.61
C THR A 296 8.27 18.28 -6.06
N ILE A 297 7.03 17.83 -6.30
CA ILE A 297 5.79 18.42 -5.78
C ILE A 297 5.13 17.36 -4.90
N ARG A 298 4.67 17.75 -3.70
CA ARG A 298 3.91 16.93 -2.76
C ARG A 298 2.69 17.71 -2.28
N THR A 299 1.52 17.06 -2.22
CA THR A 299 0.32 17.63 -1.59
C THR A 299 -0.65 16.51 -1.22
N PHE A 300 -1.67 16.86 -0.44
CA PHE A 300 -2.72 15.95 0.03
C PHE A 300 -4.10 16.28 -0.57
N ASP A 301 -4.12 17.08 -1.65
CA ASP A 301 -5.34 17.45 -2.35
C ASP A 301 -5.12 17.43 -3.86
N GLN A 302 -5.98 16.73 -4.62
CA GLN A 302 -5.80 16.53 -6.06
C GLN A 302 -6.02 17.80 -6.88
N ASP A 303 -6.94 18.68 -6.47
CA ASP A 303 -7.19 19.95 -7.17
C ASP A 303 -6.00 20.89 -6.97
N MET A 304 -5.48 20.94 -5.74
CA MET A 304 -4.28 21.69 -5.42
C MET A 304 -3.07 21.16 -6.19
N ARG A 305 -2.94 19.83 -6.35
CA ARG A 305 -1.91 19.18 -7.16
C ARG A 305 -1.96 19.67 -8.61
N ALA A 306 -3.14 19.72 -9.20
CA ALA A 306 -3.33 20.20 -10.57
C ALA A 306 -2.99 21.70 -10.71
N ASP A 307 -3.43 22.50 -9.76
CA ASP A 307 -3.19 23.96 -9.73
C ASP A 307 -1.70 24.30 -9.56
N ILE A 308 -0.99 23.61 -8.64
CA ILE A 308 0.45 23.80 -8.44
C ILE A 308 1.23 23.49 -9.73
N LYS A 309 0.88 22.43 -10.45
CA LYS A 309 1.57 22.06 -11.72
C LYS A 309 1.45 23.16 -12.77
N VAL A 310 0.29 23.74 -12.93
CA VAL A 310 0.06 24.87 -13.86
C VAL A 310 0.86 26.10 -13.42
N LYS A 311 0.75 26.48 -12.16
CA LYS A 311 1.44 27.66 -11.59
C LYS A 311 2.96 27.51 -11.65
N LEU A 312 3.50 26.31 -11.43
CA LEU A 312 4.94 26.05 -11.52
C LEU A 312 5.49 26.40 -12.89
N ALA A 313 4.83 25.95 -13.95
CA ALA A 313 5.24 26.24 -15.32
C ALA A 313 5.13 27.75 -15.65
N GLU A 314 4.04 28.39 -15.27
CA GLU A 314 3.83 29.83 -15.52
C GLU A 314 4.82 30.71 -14.76
N VAL A 315 5.00 30.44 -13.46
CA VAL A 315 5.92 31.22 -12.62
C VAL A 315 7.36 31.08 -13.10
N ALA A 316 7.79 29.84 -13.44
CA ALA A 316 9.13 29.61 -13.97
C ALA A 316 9.37 30.36 -15.29
N ALA A 317 8.43 30.27 -16.23
CA ALA A 317 8.53 30.96 -17.52
C ALA A 317 8.55 32.49 -17.36
N ASN A 318 7.72 33.04 -16.47
CA ASN A 318 7.65 34.47 -16.24
C ASN A 318 8.91 34.99 -15.50
N ALA A 319 9.42 34.27 -14.52
CA ALA A 319 10.66 34.64 -13.83
C ALA A 319 11.86 34.67 -14.79
N ALA A 320 11.99 33.69 -15.67
CA ALA A 320 13.05 33.65 -16.68
C ALA A 320 13.02 34.88 -17.60
N LYS A 321 11.83 35.28 -18.06
CA LYS A 321 11.64 36.45 -18.95
C LYS A 321 12.15 37.75 -18.35
N THR A 322 12.15 37.94 -17.03
CA THR A 322 12.61 39.14 -16.38
C THR A 322 14.08 39.50 -16.65
N VAL A 323 14.88 38.48 -16.98
CA VAL A 323 16.29 38.58 -17.31
C VAL A 323 16.60 38.21 -18.78
N GLY A 324 15.57 38.10 -19.61
CA GLY A 324 15.71 37.78 -21.05
C GLY A 324 15.94 36.30 -21.34
N ALA A 325 15.88 35.40 -20.35
CA ALA A 325 15.98 33.96 -20.50
C ALA A 325 14.63 33.34 -20.85
N THR A 326 14.64 32.05 -21.24
CA THR A 326 13.45 31.23 -21.37
C THR A 326 13.51 30.03 -20.43
N ALA A 327 12.35 29.58 -19.93
CA ALA A 327 12.25 28.36 -19.11
C ALA A 327 11.13 27.46 -19.65
N VAL A 328 11.44 26.18 -19.81
CA VAL A 328 10.49 25.15 -20.18
C VAL A 328 10.41 24.14 -19.04
N THR A 329 9.21 23.96 -18.50
CA THR A 329 8.93 23.01 -17.40
C THR A 329 8.33 21.72 -17.97
N VAL A 330 8.94 20.59 -17.64
CA VAL A 330 8.41 19.25 -17.90
C VAL A 330 8.05 18.64 -16.55
N ILE A 331 6.81 18.20 -16.39
CA ILE A 331 6.33 17.51 -15.19
C ILE A 331 6.15 16.03 -15.55
N GLN A 332 6.81 15.16 -14.78
CA GLN A 332 6.56 13.73 -14.78
C GLN A 332 5.53 13.43 -13.69
N PRO A 333 4.28 13.07 -14.06
CA PRO A 333 3.28 12.68 -13.08
C PRO A 333 3.71 11.39 -12.37
N GLY A 334 3.70 11.42 -11.06
CA GLY A 334 3.83 10.27 -10.20
C GLY A 334 2.48 9.91 -9.56
N TYR A 335 2.51 9.41 -8.32
CA TYR A 335 1.33 8.85 -7.67
C TYR A 335 0.33 9.92 -7.22
N PRO A 336 -0.98 9.64 -7.37
CA PRO A 336 -2.05 10.46 -6.78
C PRO A 336 -1.99 10.51 -5.25
N VAL A 337 -2.79 11.37 -4.65
CA VAL A 337 -3.04 11.36 -3.19
C VAL A 337 -3.69 10.03 -2.82
N THR A 338 -3.15 9.32 -1.84
CA THR A 338 -3.81 8.14 -1.26
C THR A 338 -4.89 8.61 -0.31
N VAL A 339 -6.13 8.38 -0.69
CA VAL A 339 -7.32 8.81 0.06
C VAL A 339 -8.07 7.59 0.56
N ASN A 340 -8.18 7.43 1.86
CA ASN A 340 -9.06 6.44 2.46
C ASN A 340 -10.50 6.93 2.43
N ASN A 341 -11.42 6.13 1.90
CA ASN A 341 -12.83 6.48 1.87
C ASN A 341 -13.38 6.62 3.30
N PRO A 342 -13.93 7.80 3.68
CA PRO A 342 -14.34 8.06 5.07
C PRO A 342 -15.44 7.12 5.59
N GLU A 343 -16.39 6.72 4.74
CA GLU A 343 -17.47 5.81 5.11
C GLU A 343 -16.92 4.40 5.35
N LEU A 344 -16.01 3.96 4.47
CA LEU A 344 -15.34 2.66 4.61
C LEU A 344 -14.48 2.62 5.88
N VAL A 345 -13.73 3.68 6.17
CA VAL A 345 -12.96 3.80 7.42
C VAL A 345 -13.87 3.77 8.65
N SER A 346 -14.97 4.53 8.63
CA SER A 346 -15.95 4.53 9.74
C SER A 346 -16.52 3.14 10.00
N LYS A 347 -16.83 2.38 8.94
CA LYS A 347 -17.33 0.99 9.02
C LYS A 347 -16.27 0.03 9.55
N MET A 348 -15.02 0.15 9.11
CA MET A 348 -13.96 -0.82 9.38
C MET A 348 -13.14 -0.51 10.65
N ARG A 349 -13.14 0.72 11.14
CA ARG A 349 -12.43 1.09 12.38
C ARG A 349 -12.81 0.22 13.58
N PRO A 350 -14.12 0.01 13.92
CA PRO A 350 -14.49 -0.88 15.04
C PRO A 350 -14.12 -2.34 14.76
N VAL A 351 -14.10 -2.77 13.50
CA VAL A 351 -13.67 -4.12 13.10
C VAL A 351 -12.20 -4.33 13.41
N ILE A 352 -11.35 -3.37 13.05
CA ILE A 352 -9.92 -3.40 13.35
C ILE A 352 -9.69 -3.33 14.87
N ALA A 353 -10.40 -2.43 15.58
CA ALA A 353 -10.32 -2.32 17.02
C ALA A 353 -10.67 -3.64 17.74
N SER A 354 -11.62 -4.42 17.21
CA SER A 354 -11.95 -5.74 17.78
C SER A 354 -10.81 -6.76 17.66
N VAL A 355 -9.87 -6.56 16.73
CA VAL A 355 -8.69 -7.43 16.53
C VAL A 355 -7.53 -7.01 17.42
N VAL A 356 -7.20 -5.71 17.44
CA VAL A 356 -5.98 -5.22 18.10
C VAL A 356 -6.24 -4.54 19.44
N GLY A 357 -7.48 -4.19 19.76
CA GLY A 357 -7.86 -3.35 20.90
C GLY A 357 -7.72 -1.86 20.59
N ASP A 358 -8.51 -1.03 21.28
CA ASP A 358 -8.56 0.42 21.03
C ASP A 358 -7.21 1.11 21.23
N ASN A 359 -6.41 0.66 22.20
CA ASN A 359 -5.09 1.24 22.50
C ASN A 359 -4.03 0.96 21.40
N MET A 360 -4.26 -0.03 20.55
CA MET A 360 -3.37 -0.41 19.45
C MET A 360 -3.86 0.07 18.09
N LEU A 361 -4.94 0.86 18.05
CA LEU A 361 -5.47 1.48 16.83
C LEU A 361 -5.36 3.00 16.94
N ILE A 362 -4.44 3.58 16.19
CA ILE A 362 -4.19 5.04 16.19
C ILE A 362 -4.64 5.68 14.87
N GLU A 363 -4.79 7.00 14.89
CA GLU A 363 -4.88 7.81 13.68
C GLU A 363 -3.54 8.53 13.45
N PRO A 364 -2.72 8.06 12.47
CA PRO A 364 -1.42 8.66 12.21
C PRO A 364 -1.58 10.06 11.61
N GLY A 365 -0.52 10.87 11.69
CA GLY A 365 -0.42 12.12 10.92
C GLY A 365 -0.42 11.85 9.41
N LEU A 366 -0.45 12.93 8.63
CA LEU A 366 -0.26 12.87 7.18
C LEU A 366 1.15 12.37 6.85
N ILE A 367 1.26 11.44 5.90
CA ILE A 367 2.53 10.84 5.47
C ILE A 367 2.93 11.46 4.13
N THR A 368 4.11 12.07 4.08
CA THR A 368 4.62 12.73 2.86
C THR A 368 5.17 11.76 1.81
N GLY A 369 5.30 10.45 2.14
CA GLY A 369 5.50 9.39 1.17
C GLY A 369 4.30 9.26 0.24
N ALA A 370 4.50 8.66 -0.93
CA ALA A 370 3.46 8.36 -1.90
C ALA A 370 3.30 6.84 -2.03
N GLU A 371 2.14 6.40 -2.51
CA GLU A 371 1.77 4.98 -2.60
C GLU A 371 0.83 4.79 -3.81
N ASP A 372 1.14 3.85 -4.69
CA ASP A 372 0.39 3.66 -5.92
C ASP A 372 -0.95 2.92 -5.74
N PHE A 373 -1.23 2.38 -4.53
CA PHE A 373 -2.59 1.98 -4.13
C PHE A 373 -3.61 3.09 -4.38
N SER A 374 -3.16 4.34 -4.38
CA SER A 374 -3.95 5.52 -4.72
C SER A 374 -4.69 5.38 -6.05
N TYR A 375 -4.13 4.70 -7.05
CA TYR A 375 -4.81 4.46 -8.33
C TYR A 375 -6.04 3.57 -8.18
N TYR A 376 -5.99 2.53 -7.33
CA TYR A 376 -7.17 1.72 -7.03
C TYR A 376 -8.22 2.52 -6.27
N ALA A 377 -7.77 3.38 -5.33
CA ALA A 377 -8.66 4.23 -4.55
C ALA A 377 -9.34 5.34 -5.38
N LEU A 378 -8.80 5.69 -6.55
CA LEU A 378 -9.47 6.55 -7.53
C LEU A 378 -10.60 5.82 -8.28
N GLU A 379 -10.47 4.51 -8.44
CA GLU A 379 -11.43 3.70 -9.19
C GLU A 379 -12.61 3.21 -8.33
N THR A 380 -12.37 2.97 -7.04
CA THR A 380 -13.36 2.40 -6.12
C THR A 380 -13.05 2.82 -4.68
N PRO A 381 -14.04 2.83 -3.75
CA PRO A 381 -13.77 3.09 -2.34
C PRO A 381 -12.62 2.24 -1.82
N GLY A 382 -11.51 2.91 -1.44
CA GLY A 382 -10.29 2.27 -0.96
C GLY A 382 -10.05 2.52 0.53
N MET A 383 -9.39 1.58 1.19
CA MET A 383 -8.86 1.74 2.54
C MET A 383 -7.48 1.14 2.66
N PHE A 384 -6.51 1.97 3.02
CA PHE A 384 -5.12 1.62 3.23
C PHE A 384 -4.73 1.91 4.68
N PHE A 385 -4.12 0.96 5.36
CA PHE A 385 -3.73 1.10 6.75
C PHE A 385 -2.30 0.61 6.97
N PHE A 386 -1.69 1.05 8.07
CA PHE A 386 -0.33 0.72 8.44
C PHE A 386 -0.30 -0.29 9.58
N LEU A 387 0.68 -1.21 9.52
CA LEU A 387 0.98 -2.17 10.58
C LEU A 387 2.37 -1.89 11.14
N GLY A 388 2.48 -1.60 12.42
CA GLY A 388 3.73 -1.43 13.12
C GLY A 388 4.52 -2.74 13.23
N VAL A 389 5.84 -2.65 12.99
CA VAL A 389 6.75 -3.80 12.99
C VAL A 389 8.00 -3.62 13.84
N THR A 390 8.11 -2.53 14.62
CA THR A 390 9.24 -2.29 15.52
C THR A 390 9.02 -3.01 16.84
N PRO A 391 9.97 -3.90 17.26
CA PRO A 391 9.90 -4.56 18.55
C PRO A 391 9.70 -3.60 19.72
N ALA A 392 8.91 -4.01 20.72
CA ALA A 392 8.54 -3.15 21.85
C ALA A 392 9.71 -2.73 22.75
N ASP A 393 10.83 -3.42 22.69
CA ASP A 393 12.07 -3.12 23.41
C ASP A 393 13.00 -2.14 22.69
N GLN A 394 12.64 -1.72 21.46
CA GLN A 394 13.40 -0.75 20.68
C GLN A 394 12.77 0.65 20.75
N ASP A 395 13.64 1.67 20.78
CA ASP A 395 13.20 3.06 20.70
C ASP A 395 12.83 3.41 19.24
N ILE A 396 11.55 3.60 19.02
CA ILE A 396 10.95 3.89 17.71
C ILE A 396 11.56 5.12 17.00
N ASN A 397 12.16 6.06 17.77
CA ASN A 397 12.78 7.24 17.19
C ASN A 397 14.20 6.97 16.66
N ASN A 398 14.79 5.82 17.01
CA ASN A 398 16.17 5.45 16.68
C ASN A 398 16.28 4.19 15.82
N VAL A 399 15.16 3.54 15.46
CA VAL A 399 15.17 2.38 14.57
C VAL A 399 15.42 2.77 13.11
N ALA A 400 15.94 1.83 12.34
CA ALA A 400 16.10 1.99 10.91
C ALA A 400 14.73 2.10 10.24
N SER A 401 14.53 3.17 9.46
CA SER A 401 13.27 3.37 8.71
C SER A 401 13.14 2.37 7.56
N ASN A 402 11.94 2.23 7.03
CA ASN A 402 11.73 1.65 5.70
C ASN A 402 12.71 2.29 4.71
N HIS A 403 13.18 1.54 3.71
CA HIS A 403 14.23 1.84 2.74
C HIS A 403 15.67 1.87 3.31
N SER A 404 15.85 1.68 4.61
CA SER A 404 17.20 1.53 5.20
C SER A 404 17.78 0.14 4.93
N PRO A 405 19.10 0.01 4.71
CA PRO A 405 19.77 -1.29 4.65
C PRO A 405 19.68 -2.09 5.96
N ALA A 406 19.36 -1.43 7.06
CA ALA A 406 19.16 -2.03 8.38
C ALA A 406 17.68 -2.14 8.78
N PHE A 407 16.74 -1.98 7.84
CA PHE A 407 15.31 -2.16 8.09
C PHE A 407 15.01 -3.58 8.59
N TYR A 408 14.22 -3.68 9.65
CA TYR A 408 13.88 -4.94 10.30
C TYR A 408 12.38 -5.03 10.57
N VAL A 409 11.84 -6.23 10.45
CA VAL A 409 10.44 -6.55 10.75
C VAL A 409 10.38 -7.56 11.89
N ASP A 410 9.72 -7.22 12.98
CA ASP A 410 9.31 -8.18 13.99
C ASP A 410 8.21 -9.08 13.42
N GLU A 411 8.55 -10.36 13.22
CA GLU A 411 7.64 -11.33 12.60
C GLU A 411 6.36 -11.60 13.42
N SER A 412 6.34 -11.22 14.70
CA SER A 412 5.13 -11.34 15.52
C SER A 412 4.00 -10.41 15.05
N ALA A 413 4.31 -9.36 14.28
CA ALA A 413 3.33 -8.50 13.63
C ALA A 413 2.54 -9.22 12.54
N LEU A 414 3.13 -10.22 11.86
CA LEU A 414 2.53 -10.84 10.67
C LEU A 414 1.17 -11.46 10.95
N LYS A 415 1.01 -12.12 12.11
CA LYS A 415 -0.29 -12.66 12.52
C LYS A 415 -1.35 -11.57 12.70
N VAL A 416 -0.96 -10.40 13.21
CA VAL A 416 -1.88 -9.27 13.40
C VAL A 416 -2.37 -8.78 12.05
N GLY A 417 -1.47 -8.64 11.07
CA GLY A 417 -1.81 -8.25 9.70
C GLY A 417 -2.75 -9.26 9.02
N VAL A 418 -2.44 -10.56 9.09
CA VAL A 418 -3.30 -11.63 8.55
C VAL A 418 -4.67 -11.62 9.21
N GLN A 419 -4.73 -11.56 10.54
CA GLN A 419 -5.99 -11.56 11.28
C GLN A 419 -6.83 -10.34 10.94
N THR A 420 -6.22 -9.15 10.90
CA THR A 420 -6.92 -7.90 10.59
C THR A 420 -7.49 -7.92 9.18
N MET A 421 -6.69 -8.29 8.17
CA MET A 421 -7.16 -8.32 6.79
C MET A 421 -8.23 -9.43 6.58
N THR A 422 -8.08 -10.59 7.24
CA THR A 422 -9.10 -11.65 7.23
C THR A 422 -10.40 -11.13 7.84
N GLN A 423 -10.35 -10.45 9.00
CA GLN A 423 -11.55 -9.92 9.68
C GLN A 423 -12.24 -8.82 8.84
N ILE A 424 -11.47 -7.94 8.20
CA ILE A 424 -11.98 -6.94 7.26
C ILE A 424 -12.74 -7.63 6.11
N ALA A 425 -12.15 -8.65 5.49
CA ALA A 425 -12.77 -9.36 4.39
C ALA A 425 -14.05 -10.09 4.82
N LEU A 426 -14.04 -10.79 5.96
CA LEU A 426 -15.22 -11.45 6.52
C LEU A 426 -16.35 -10.44 6.79
N THR A 427 -16.02 -9.25 7.32
CA THR A 427 -17.01 -8.21 7.60
C THR A 427 -17.55 -7.58 6.32
N ALA A 428 -16.69 -7.32 5.34
CA ALA A 428 -17.10 -6.76 4.05
C ALA A 428 -18.02 -7.71 3.25
N LEU A 429 -17.83 -9.03 3.45
CA LEU A 429 -18.57 -10.11 2.77
C LEU A 429 -19.62 -10.80 3.68
N SER A 430 -19.91 -10.23 4.84
CA SER A 430 -21.05 -10.72 5.63
C SER A 430 -22.34 -10.36 4.92
N ALA A 431 -23.31 -11.32 4.87
CA ALA A 431 -24.65 -11.01 4.38
C ALA A 431 -25.22 -9.82 5.18
N ALA A 432 -25.81 -8.84 4.49
CA ALA A 432 -26.53 -7.78 5.17
C ALA A 432 -27.60 -8.41 6.07
N GLN A 433 -27.48 -8.18 7.38
CA GLN A 433 -28.47 -8.60 8.37
C GLN A 433 -29.74 -7.75 8.23
#